data_4f49fac8d12ef55d31b880cd8b4443b2
#
_entry.id   4f49fac8d12ef55d31b880cd8b4443b2
#
_cell.length_a   1.000
_cell.length_b   1.000
_cell.length_c   1.000
_cell.angle_alpha   90.00
_cell.angle_beta   90.00
_cell.angle_gamma   90.00
#
_symmetry.space_group_name_H-M   'P 1'
#
loop_
_entity.id
_entity.type
_entity.pdbx_description
1 polymer ?
#
loop_
_entity_poly.entity_id
_entity_poly.type
_entity_poly.pdbx_seq_one_letter_code
_entity_poly.pdbx_strand_id
1 'polypeptide(L)'
;MRYSIDEIKQALRDYDKPQEIATALGVSIRTVQRWKSRLRRAEEDSLPEFSGTVQAPDRRREHLYGRRFVFTCAQNNTPVHQRFFGALQEFCRDKAARLVVAPITYNKEGFQNIDKTRDGLLYDSCVERYFLPVSAEVSSGSDNCTPLVWCGELDILPTAVRPLTGLESYTREASAIIPHTKLAMQSVATLSDKCKFLYTTGTCTLRNYIPRKTGQKADFHHTFGALYVELLPNGSWFVRQLVASEIGDFYDLDKHYTAEGVTSGHAVAAVTLGDVHAPRHDHVALSTAHAMLEVLQPQYVVLHDVLDFFSRSHWNIKDVHFMHKAQHVGTRVQDEVQAAANVIQNLKSVLPRSTIKLAPSNHPYALYKWLQNSDGAKDFLNAMYWHHTNLLFLRGIENYDADLDSPFLLRHLLNEHGAGLEINDVLGPKDSLVVQGVELGMHGHLGPNGARGSVQNLNAVGKCTIGHVHAASIRDGVFGAGVTSKLDLDYNRGPSNWSHSHVVQYKNGKRCIVSTVGYDWR
;
A
#
# COMPACT_ATOMS: atom_id res chain seq x y z
N MET A 1 17.59 -48.71 -17.17
CA MET A 1 17.75 -47.66 -18.22
C MET A 1 18.22 -48.38 -19.46
N ARG A 2 17.78 -47.96 -20.67
CA ARG A 2 18.12 -48.63 -21.95
C ARG A 2 19.54 -48.32 -22.42
N TYR A 3 20.20 -47.33 -21.79
CA TYR A 3 21.58 -46.87 -22.08
C TYR A 3 22.36 -46.66 -20.78
N SER A 4 23.64 -46.97 -20.78
CA SER A 4 24.57 -46.69 -19.69
C SER A 4 24.89 -45.18 -19.61
N ILE A 5 25.39 -44.74 -18.47
CA ILE A 5 25.82 -43.34 -18.27
C ILE A 5 26.94 -42.96 -19.25
N ASP A 6 27.83 -43.90 -19.55
CA ASP A 6 28.95 -43.65 -20.44
C ASP A 6 28.53 -43.53 -21.90
N GLU A 7 27.56 -44.32 -22.36
CA GLU A 7 26.94 -44.15 -23.69
C GLU A 7 26.25 -42.83 -23.85
N ILE A 8 25.54 -42.38 -22.80
CA ILE A 8 24.91 -41.06 -22.79
C ILE A 8 25.95 -39.94 -22.83
N LYS A 9 27.02 -40.04 -22.03
CA LYS A 9 28.11 -39.06 -22.04
C LYS A 9 28.84 -39.02 -23.38
N GLN A 10 29.01 -40.16 -24.02
CA GLN A 10 29.65 -40.25 -25.34
C GLN A 10 28.79 -39.58 -26.40
N ALA A 11 27.50 -39.88 -26.45
CA ALA A 11 26.59 -39.25 -27.40
C ALA A 11 26.47 -37.72 -27.19
N LEU A 12 26.61 -37.23 -25.95
CA LEU A 12 26.63 -35.80 -25.64
C LEU A 12 27.93 -35.09 -26.08
N ARG A 13 29.01 -35.82 -26.31
CA ARG A 13 30.25 -35.31 -26.87
C ARG A 13 30.29 -35.35 -28.40
N ASP A 14 29.65 -36.37 -28.99
CA ASP A 14 29.70 -36.61 -30.43
C ASP A 14 28.70 -35.71 -31.21
N TYR A 15 27.70 -35.13 -30.54
CA TYR A 15 26.68 -34.33 -31.19
C TYR A 15 26.36 -33.03 -30.42
N ASP A 16 26.32 -31.91 -31.11
CA ASP A 16 26.07 -30.59 -30.50
C ASP A 16 24.60 -30.33 -30.18
N LYS A 17 23.71 -30.81 -31.05
CA LYS A 17 22.29 -30.49 -30.94
C LYS A 17 21.49 -31.61 -30.27
N PRO A 18 20.57 -31.27 -29.33
CA PRO A 18 19.74 -32.29 -28.67
C PRO A 18 18.89 -33.14 -29.63
N GLN A 19 18.60 -32.64 -30.82
CA GLN A 19 17.85 -33.31 -31.87
C GLN A 19 18.64 -34.47 -32.48
N GLU A 20 19.96 -34.25 -32.74
CA GLU A 20 20.87 -35.23 -33.32
C GLU A 20 21.10 -36.37 -32.32
N ILE A 21 21.29 -36.05 -31.05
CA ILE A 21 21.42 -37.03 -29.97
C ILE A 21 20.14 -37.86 -29.82
N ALA A 22 18.97 -37.20 -29.88
CA ALA A 22 17.69 -37.88 -29.80
C ALA A 22 17.50 -38.89 -30.93
N THR A 23 17.91 -38.52 -32.15
CA THR A 23 17.83 -39.36 -33.36
C THR A 23 18.82 -40.51 -33.26
N ALA A 24 20.07 -40.26 -32.91
CA ALA A 24 21.13 -41.27 -32.80
C ALA A 24 20.81 -42.35 -31.75
N LEU A 25 20.20 -41.95 -30.64
CA LEU A 25 19.86 -42.88 -29.56
C LEU A 25 18.38 -43.37 -29.60
N GLY A 26 17.57 -42.96 -30.59
CA GLY A 26 16.19 -43.38 -30.70
C GLY A 26 15.34 -42.99 -29.49
N VAL A 27 15.59 -41.81 -28.91
CA VAL A 27 14.89 -41.29 -27.73
C VAL A 27 14.24 -39.92 -27.99
N SER A 28 13.36 -39.47 -27.13
CA SER A 28 12.76 -38.12 -27.26
C SER A 28 13.77 -37.01 -26.89
N ILE A 29 13.63 -35.85 -27.52
CA ILE A 29 14.43 -34.66 -27.18
C ILE A 29 14.29 -34.33 -25.69
N ARG A 30 13.09 -34.52 -25.12
CA ARG A 30 12.82 -34.31 -23.68
C ARG A 30 13.64 -35.25 -22.79
N THR A 31 13.92 -36.48 -23.27
CA THR A 31 14.79 -37.44 -22.58
C THR A 31 16.24 -36.95 -22.60
N VAL A 32 16.73 -36.45 -23.73
CA VAL A 32 18.07 -35.89 -23.86
C VAL A 32 18.24 -34.67 -22.95
N GLN A 33 17.27 -33.77 -22.91
CA GLN A 33 17.28 -32.59 -22.02
C GLN A 33 17.32 -33.00 -20.55
N ARG A 34 16.58 -34.07 -20.17
CA ARG A 34 16.60 -34.62 -18.81
C ARG A 34 17.95 -35.21 -18.46
N TRP A 35 18.62 -35.87 -19.40
CA TRP A 35 19.98 -36.41 -19.21
C TRP A 35 21.01 -35.28 -19.07
N LYS A 36 20.98 -34.26 -19.93
CA LYS A 36 21.85 -33.08 -19.79
C LYS A 36 21.69 -32.41 -18.42
N SER A 37 20.45 -32.23 -17.95
CA SER A 37 20.20 -31.66 -16.62
C SER A 37 20.67 -32.53 -15.45
N ARG A 38 20.57 -33.87 -15.57
CA ARG A 38 21.05 -34.80 -14.53
C ARG A 38 22.56 -34.87 -14.47
N LEU A 39 23.23 -34.90 -15.63
CA LEU A 39 24.68 -34.92 -15.70
C LEU A 39 25.29 -33.63 -15.18
N ARG A 40 24.70 -32.49 -15.53
CA ARG A 40 25.11 -31.20 -14.99
C ARG A 40 24.95 -31.11 -13.47
N ARG A 41 23.86 -31.62 -12.89
CA ARG A 41 23.70 -31.72 -11.43
C ARG A 41 24.74 -32.65 -10.80
N ALA A 42 25.03 -33.80 -11.43
CA ALA A 42 26.05 -34.73 -10.93
C ALA A 42 27.48 -34.16 -11.02
N GLU A 43 27.75 -33.29 -11.99
CA GLU A 43 28.99 -32.52 -12.08
C GLU A 43 29.06 -31.39 -11.05
N GLU A 44 27.95 -30.73 -10.77
CA GLU A 44 27.83 -29.75 -9.70
C GLU A 44 27.98 -30.40 -8.31
N ASP A 45 27.45 -31.60 -8.11
CA ASP A 45 27.60 -32.40 -6.87
C ASP A 45 29.03 -33.04 -6.73
N SER A 46 29.81 -33.14 -7.81
CA SER A 46 31.17 -33.69 -7.82
C SER A 46 32.27 -32.62 -7.76
N LEU A 47 31.92 -31.38 -7.58
CA LEU A 47 32.90 -30.33 -7.27
C LEU A 47 33.62 -30.72 -5.96
N PRO A 48 34.99 -30.63 -5.90
CA PRO A 48 35.71 -30.97 -4.69
C PRO A 48 35.14 -30.18 -3.51
N GLU A 49 34.87 -30.86 -2.39
CA GLU A 49 34.51 -30.22 -1.14
C GLU A 49 35.49 -29.07 -0.90
N PHE A 50 34.97 -27.87 -0.89
CA PHE A 50 35.74 -26.68 -0.56
C PHE A 50 36.21 -26.85 0.89
N SER A 51 37.42 -27.33 1.09
CA SER A 51 38.05 -27.47 2.42
C SER A 51 38.52 -26.12 3.01
N GLY A 52 38.17 -25.02 2.35
CA GLY A 52 38.30 -23.69 2.92
C GLY A 52 37.06 -23.43 3.80
N THR A 53 37.28 -23.14 5.07
CA THR A 53 36.30 -22.44 5.90
C THR A 53 36.01 -21.12 5.19
N VAL A 54 34.99 -21.13 4.30
CA VAL A 54 34.35 -19.89 3.88
C VAL A 54 33.71 -19.34 5.15
N GLN A 55 34.41 -18.43 5.81
CA GLN A 55 33.74 -17.61 6.81
C GLN A 55 32.49 -17.05 6.11
N ALA A 56 31.32 -17.50 6.56
CA ALA A 56 30.09 -16.89 6.13
C ALA A 56 30.31 -15.37 6.25
N PRO A 57 30.04 -14.59 5.19
CA PRO A 57 30.25 -13.15 5.24
C PRO A 57 29.59 -12.67 6.53
N ASP A 58 30.36 -11.93 7.34
CA ASP A 58 29.87 -11.40 8.60
C ASP A 58 28.61 -10.57 8.30
N ARG A 59 27.45 -11.17 8.51
CA ARG A 59 26.15 -10.55 8.27
C ARG A 59 25.77 -9.61 9.42
N ARG A 60 26.77 -9.01 10.10
CA ARG A 60 26.48 -7.94 11.03
C ARG A 60 25.86 -6.81 10.22
N ARG A 61 24.60 -6.55 10.47
CA ARG A 61 23.93 -5.37 9.92
C ARG A 61 24.60 -4.15 10.53
N GLU A 62 24.89 -3.18 9.70
CA GLU A 62 25.25 -1.86 10.22
C GLU A 62 24.07 -1.28 11.00
N HIS A 63 24.34 -0.35 11.88
CA HIS A 63 23.32 0.36 12.65
C HIS A 63 23.27 1.82 12.23
N LEU A 64 22.11 2.27 11.82
CA LEU A 64 21.79 3.67 11.59
C LEU A 64 21.11 4.24 12.84
N TYR A 65 21.91 4.78 13.74
CA TYR A 65 21.40 5.45 14.93
C TYR A 65 20.97 6.89 14.62
N GLY A 66 19.78 7.24 15.07
CA GLY A 66 19.23 8.58 14.93
C GLY A 66 17.71 8.59 15.05
N ARG A 67 17.13 9.77 14.97
CA ARG A 67 15.67 9.93 15.09
C ARG A 67 14.98 10.20 13.76
N ARG A 68 15.68 10.75 12.77
CA ARG A 68 15.08 11.17 11.50
C ARG A 68 16.01 10.87 10.33
N PHE A 69 15.46 10.21 9.34
CA PHE A 69 16.18 9.80 8.14
C PHE A 69 15.37 10.09 6.88
N VAL A 70 16.08 10.35 5.78
CA VAL A 70 15.51 10.40 4.43
C VAL A 70 16.23 9.38 3.58
N PHE A 71 15.50 8.43 3.01
CA PHE A 71 16.04 7.36 2.17
C PHE A 71 15.62 7.56 0.71
N THR A 72 16.59 7.51 -0.19
CA THR A 72 16.34 7.51 -1.65
C THR A 72 17.37 6.64 -2.36
N CYS A 73 17.32 6.56 -3.69
CA CYS A 73 18.36 5.90 -4.46
C CYS A 73 18.84 6.78 -5.63
N ALA A 74 20.01 6.45 -6.17
CA ALA A 74 20.58 7.10 -7.33
C ALA A 74 20.99 6.04 -8.38
N GLN A 75 20.56 6.22 -9.63
CA GLN A 75 20.90 5.34 -10.74
C GLN A 75 22.27 5.72 -11.31
N ASN A 76 23.10 4.74 -11.64
CA ASN A 76 24.38 4.95 -12.30
C ASN A 76 24.25 5.62 -13.67
N ASN A 77 25.28 6.31 -14.11
CA ASN A 77 25.38 7.01 -15.39
C ASN A 77 24.17 7.91 -15.70
N THR A 78 23.62 8.52 -14.64
CA THR A 78 22.39 9.31 -14.72
C THR A 78 22.54 10.53 -13.81
N PRO A 79 22.35 11.76 -14.34
CA PRO A 79 22.41 12.96 -13.50
C PRO A 79 21.32 12.98 -12.44
N VAL A 80 21.61 13.60 -11.31
CA VAL A 80 20.64 13.91 -10.27
C VAL A 80 19.66 14.98 -10.79
N HIS A 81 18.39 14.87 -10.37
CA HIS A 81 17.41 15.95 -10.57
C HIS A 81 17.72 17.09 -9.58
N GLN A 82 18.49 18.07 -10.00
CA GLN A 82 19.10 19.09 -9.14
C GLN A 82 18.09 19.82 -8.24
N ARG A 83 16.93 20.22 -8.79
CA ARG A 83 15.91 20.93 -8.01
C ARG A 83 15.28 20.02 -6.96
N PHE A 84 14.99 18.76 -7.28
CA PHE A 84 14.47 17.81 -6.29
C PHE A 84 15.50 17.51 -5.21
N PHE A 85 16.75 17.32 -5.59
CA PHE A 85 17.80 17.05 -4.62
C PHE A 85 18.04 18.26 -3.70
N GLY A 86 17.99 19.48 -4.23
CA GLY A 86 18.00 20.70 -3.43
C GLY A 86 16.83 20.77 -2.46
N ALA A 87 15.61 20.45 -2.91
CA ALA A 87 14.43 20.40 -2.04
C ALA A 87 14.55 19.32 -0.95
N LEU A 88 15.16 18.16 -1.25
CA LEU A 88 15.47 17.12 -0.24
C LEU A 88 16.50 17.63 0.79
N GLN A 89 17.49 18.40 0.37
CA GLN A 89 18.45 18.99 1.29
C GLN A 89 17.80 20.03 2.22
N GLU A 90 16.87 20.85 1.68
CA GLU A 90 16.07 21.78 2.50
C GLU A 90 15.19 21.02 3.50
N PHE A 91 14.55 19.94 3.06
CA PHE A 91 13.77 19.06 3.93
C PHE A 91 14.63 18.47 5.06
N CYS A 92 15.80 17.93 4.71
CA CYS A 92 16.72 17.36 5.70
C CYS A 92 17.17 18.43 6.72
N ARG A 93 17.34 19.67 6.30
CA ARG A 93 17.69 20.79 7.17
C ARG A 93 16.54 21.17 8.10
N ASP A 94 15.31 21.33 7.55
CA ASP A 94 14.10 21.66 8.33
C ASP A 94 13.78 20.58 9.38
N LYS A 95 13.92 19.30 9.02
CA LYS A 95 13.63 18.18 9.90
C LYS A 95 14.80 17.72 10.76
N ALA A 96 16.01 18.28 10.58
CA ALA A 96 17.25 17.74 11.15
C ALA A 96 17.39 16.23 10.85
N ALA A 97 17.15 15.84 9.60
CA ALA A 97 17.15 14.45 9.16
C ALA A 97 18.45 14.09 8.43
N ARG A 98 18.92 12.85 8.60
CA ARG A 98 20.08 12.32 7.89
C ARG A 98 19.63 11.77 6.52
N LEU A 99 20.26 12.24 5.44
CA LEU A 99 20.05 11.70 4.09
C LEU A 99 20.87 10.42 3.90
N VAL A 100 20.25 9.38 3.34
CA VAL A 100 20.86 8.09 3.00
C VAL A 100 20.46 7.75 1.58
N VAL A 101 21.44 7.39 0.74
CA VAL A 101 21.22 7.08 -0.68
C VAL A 101 21.78 5.69 -0.98
N ALA A 102 21.04 4.87 -1.74
CA ALA A 102 21.57 3.65 -2.33
C ALA A 102 22.02 3.91 -3.76
N PRO A 103 23.22 3.48 -4.15
CA PRO A 103 23.58 3.36 -5.55
C PRO A 103 22.84 2.16 -6.15
N ILE A 104 22.11 2.37 -7.26
CA ILE A 104 21.45 1.31 -8.02
C ILE A 104 22.00 1.23 -9.43
N THR A 105 22.03 0.03 -9.99
CA THR A 105 22.67 -0.23 -11.28
C THR A 105 21.64 -0.49 -12.38
N TYR A 106 21.73 0.25 -13.47
CA TYR A 106 21.01 -0.04 -14.71
C TYR A 106 21.99 -0.12 -15.88
N ASN A 107 22.30 -1.35 -16.28
CA ASN A 107 23.23 -1.59 -17.37
C ASN A 107 22.52 -1.46 -18.75
N LYS A 108 22.93 -0.47 -19.54
CA LYS A 108 22.36 -0.18 -20.85
C LYS A 108 23.07 -0.86 -22.01
N GLU A 109 24.28 -1.31 -21.83
CA GLU A 109 25.15 -1.78 -22.92
C GLU A 109 24.91 -3.22 -23.35
N GLY A 110 23.77 -3.78 -23.01
CA GLY A 110 23.31 -5.05 -23.58
C GLY A 110 23.87 -6.30 -22.92
N PHE A 111 23.19 -7.40 -23.14
CA PHE A 111 23.46 -8.75 -22.63
C PHE A 111 24.75 -9.42 -23.15
N GLN A 112 25.58 -8.70 -23.91
CA GLN A 112 26.68 -9.28 -24.67
C GLN A 112 28.08 -9.10 -24.05
N ASN A 113 28.24 -8.28 -23.01
CA ASN A 113 29.54 -8.09 -22.36
C ASN A 113 29.54 -8.62 -20.93
N ILE A 114 30.27 -9.70 -20.72
CA ILE A 114 30.40 -10.39 -19.46
C ILE A 114 31.38 -9.67 -18.49
N ASP A 115 32.29 -8.85 -19.01
CA ASP A 115 33.29 -8.11 -18.25
C ASP A 115 32.83 -6.75 -17.75
N LYS A 116 31.73 -6.74 -16.99
CA LYS A 116 31.27 -5.50 -16.37
C LYS A 116 31.70 -5.48 -14.91
N THR A 117 32.92 -5.06 -14.72
CA THR A 117 33.43 -4.68 -13.41
C THR A 117 32.66 -3.45 -12.91
N ARG A 118 32.43 -3.37 -11.61
CA ARG A 118 31.84 -2.16 -10.96
C ARG A 118 32.62 -0.88 -11.26
N ASP A 119 33.84 -0.99 -11.74
CA ASP A 119 34.79 0.10 -12.01
C ASP A 119 34.36 1.06 -13.14
N GLY A 120 33.37 0.70 -13.97
CA GLY A 120 32.77 1.56 -15.00
C GLY A 120 31.46 2.24 -14.60
N LEU A 121 31.00 2.11 -13.34
CA LEU A 121 29.78 2.73 -12.86
C LEU A 121 30.08 4.14 -12.32
N LEU A 122 29.54 5.16 -12.97
CA LEU A 122 29.66 6.53 -12.53
C LEU A 122 28.38 7.00 -11.85
N TYR A 123 28.53 7.70 -10.78
CA TYR A 123 27.42 8.38 -10.10
C TYR A 123 27.67 9.89 -10.06
N ASP A 124 26.59 10.66 -9.89
CA ASP A 124 26.71 12.10 -9.68
C ASP A 124 27.42 12.36 -8.35
N SER A 125 28.52 13.10 -8.37
CA SER A 125 29.38 13.34 -7.20
C SER A 125 28.64 14.01 -6.03
N CYS A 126 27.54 14.72 -6.28
CA CYS A 126 26.77 15.38 -5.23
C CYS A 126 26.06 14.37 -4.30
N VAL A 127 25.81 13.12 -4.73
CA VAL A 127 25.14 12.10 -3.92
C VAL A 127 26.07 11.06 -3.31
N GLU A 128 27.29 10.89 -3.82
CA GLU A 128 28.22 9.83 -3.38
C GLU A 128 28.51 9.85 -1.88
N ARG A 129 28.61 11.03 -1.29
CA ARG A 129 28.87 11.19 0.17
C ARG A 129 27.73 10.67 1.05
N TYR A 130 26.55 10.39 0.48
CA TYR A 130 25.38 9.87 1.19
C TYR A 130 25.18 8.37 0.97
N PHE A 131 26.06 7.71 0.21
CA PHE A 131 25.90 6.30 -0.13
C PHE A 131 26.03 5.39 1.08
N LEU A 132 25.09 4.45 1.18
CA LEU A 132 25.11 3.34 2.12
C LEU A 132 24.60 2.08 1.42
N PRO A 133 25.48 1.39 0.65
CA PRO A 133 25.12 0.21 -0.16
C PRO A 133 25.14 -1.10 0.65
N VAL A 134 24.75 -1.05 1.91
CA VAL A 134 24.74 -2.21 2.83
C VAL A 134 23.44 -2.27 3.60
N SER A 135 23.13 -3.44 4.14
CA SER A 135 22.00 -3.59 5.06
C SER A 135 22.30 -2.90 6.38
N ALA A 136 21.33 -2.13 6.87
CA ALA A 136 21.46 -1.44 8.15
C ALA A 136 20.15 -1.47 8.95
N GLU A 137 20.24 -1.73 10.24
CA GLU A 137 19.13 -1.58 11.15
C GLU A 137 18.94 -0.09 11.49
N VAL A 138 17.70 0.39 11.32
CA VAL A 138 17.33 1.79 11.60
C VAL A 138 16.76 1.86 13.00
N SER A 139 17.47 2.50 13.93
CA SER A 139 17.13 2.49 15.36
C SER A 139 17.32 3.86 16.00
N SER A 140 16.45 4.17 16.98
CA SER A 140 16.64 5.31 17.88
C SER A 140 17.63 5.03 19.01
N GLY A 141 18.14 3.80 19.12
CA GLY A 141 18.93 3.32 20.26
C GLY A 141 18.10 2.83 21.45
N SER A 142 16.77 2.72 21.29
CA SER A 142 15.86 2.17 22.29
C SER A 142 15.78 0.64 22.13
N ASP A 143 15.84 -0.10 23.25
CA ASP A 143 15.75 -1.58 23.26
C ASP A 143 14.36 -2.10 22.83
N ASN A 144 13.33 -1.26 22.87
CA ASN A 144 11.95 -1.59 22.48
C ASN A 144 11.57 -1.15 21.08
N CYS A 145 12.54 -0.91 20.19
CA CYS A 145 12.27 -0.44 18.83
C CYS A 145 11.61 -1.55 17.99
N THR A 146 10.51 -1.21 17.31
CA THR A 146 9.97 -2.09 16.25
C THR A 146 11.01 -2.20 15.13
N PRO A 147 11.39 -3.42 14.69
CA PRO A 147 12.49 -3.57 13.75
C PRO A 147 12.19 -2.92 12.39
N LEU A 148 13.09 -2.05 11.91
CA LEU A 148 13.08 -1.44 10.59
C LEU A 148 14.47 -1.57 9.97
N VAL A 149 14.55 -2.05 8.73
CA VAL A 149 15.81 -2.33 8.05
C VAL A 149 15.89 -1.53 6.75
N TRP A 150 17.01 -0.85 6.56
CA TRP A 150 17.46 -0.36 5.27
C TRP A 150 18.14 -1.49 4.50
N CYS A 151 17.68 -1.80 3.29
CA CYS A 151 18.21 -2.85 2.44
C CYS A 151 19.05 -2.25 1.30
N GLY A 152 20.05 -1.42 1.64
CA GLY A 152 20.91 -0.74 0.66
C GLY A 152 21.75 -1.67 -0.22
N GLU A 153 21.90 -2.93 0.19
CA GLU A 153 22.57 -3.99 -0.56
C GLU A 153 21.74 -4.55 -1.72
N LEU A 154 20.43 -4.28 -1.74
CA LEU A 154 19.55 -4.79 -2.78
C LEU A 154 19.65 -3.90 -4.04
N ASP A 155 20.40 -4.36 -5.02
CA ASP A 155 20.49 -3.71 -6.33
C ASP A 155 19.44 -4.30 -7.30
N ILE A 156 18.18 -3.89 -7.10
CA ILE A 156 17.06 -4.35 -7.91
C ILE A 156 17.02 -3.56 -9.22
N LEU A 157 16.90 -4.27 -10.35
CA LEU A 157 16.80 -3.63 -11.67
C LEU A 157 15.71 -2.56 -11.69
N PRO A 158 16.02 -1.31 -12.08
CA PRO A 158 15.05 -0.21 -12.13
C PRO A 158 13.83 -0.48 -13.04
N THR A 159 13.94 -1.46 -13.93
CA THR A 159 12.85 -1.91 -14.82
C THR A 159 11.97 -3.01 -14.20
N ALA A 160 12.24 -3.42 -12.97
CA ALA A 160 11.41 -4.43 -12.28
C ALA A 160 9.98 -3.90 -12.10
N VAL A 161 9.01 -4.62 -12.64
CA VAL A 161 7.60 -4.23 -12.58
C VAL A 161 7.06 -4.34 -11.16
N ARG A 162 7.59 -5.31 -10.38
CA ARG A 162 7.18 -5.62 -9.02
C ARG A 162 8.38 -5.75 -8.10
N PRO A 163 8.96 -4.63 -7.66
CA PRO A 163 10.22 -4.64 -6.92
C PRO A 163 10.15 -5.26 -5.53
N LEU A 164 8.95 -5.42 -4.95
CA LEU A 164 8.76 -5.98 -3.61
C LEU A 164 8.46 -7.48 -3.59
N THR A 165 8.17 -8.10 -4.74
CA THR A 165 7.80 -9.52 -4.82
C THR A 165 8.94 -10.43 -4.38
N GLY A 166 8.63 -11.37 -3.48
CA GLY A 166 9.60 -12.33 -2.95
C GLY A 166 10.45 -11.79 -1.80
N LEU A 167 10.23 -10.53 -1.38
CA LEU A 167 10.96 -9.91 -0.28
C LEU A 167 10.21 -9.99 1.06
N GLU A 168 9.01 -10.59 1.07
CA GLU A 168 8.16 -10.67 2.25
C GLU A 168 8.85 -11.37 3.43
N SER A 169 9.69 -12.36 3.16
CA SER A 169 10.47 -13.08 4.18
C SER A 169 11.92 -12.61 4.32
N TYR A 170 12.42 -11.78 3.40
CA TYR A 170 13.84 -11.41 3.32
C TYR A 170 14.37 -10.77 4.61
N THR A 171 13.62 -9.88 5.21
CA THR A 171 13.98 -9.19 6.47
C THR A 171 13.37 -9.87 7.71
N ARG A 172 12.84 -11.09 7.56
CA ARG A 172 12.16 -11.84 8.61
C ARG A 172 10.99 -11.01 9.21
N GLU A 173 11.05 -10.67 10.48
CA GLU A 173 10.01 -9.89 11.18
C GLU A 173 10.13 -8.37 10.96
N ALA A 174 11.29 -7.89 10.49
CA ALA A 174 11.52 -6.47 10.32
C ALA A 174 10.80 -5.91 9.09
N SER A 175 10.23 -4.71 9.22
CA SER A 175 9.84 -3.88 8.08
C SER A 175 11.06 -3.44 7.28
N ALA A 176 10.89 -3.16 5.99
CA ALA A 176 12.03 -2.90 5.11
C ALA A 176 11.85 -1.67 4.23
N ILE A 177 12.95 -0.94 4.05
CA ILE A 177 13.12 0.14 3.08
C ILE A 177 14.05 -0.37 1.98
N ILE A 178 13.56 -0.41 0.74
CA ILE A 178 14.19 -1.05 -0.40
C ILE A 178 14.46 -0.01 -1.48
N PRO A 179 15.72 0.15 -1.93
CA PRO A 179 16.04 1.10 -3.01
C PRO A 179 15.38 0.70 -4.32
N HIS A 180 14.60 1.58 -4.93
CA HIS A 180 14.05 1.37 -6.27
C HIS A 180 13.44 2.65 -6.82
N THR A 181 13.52 2.85 -8.16
CA THR A 181 13.01 4.05 -8.84
C THR A 181 11.49 4.16 -8.87
N LYS A 182 10.78 3.05 -8.72
CA LYS A 182 9.32 3.00 -8.68
C LYS A 182 8.84 3.07 -7.24
N LEU A 183 7.82 3.88 -6.98
CA LEU A 183 7.16 3.92 -5.67
C LEU A 183 6.20 2.75 -5.50
N ALA A 184 6.41 1.98 -4.44
CA ALA A 184 5.54 0.88 -4.04
C ALA A 184 5.54 0.72 -2.51
N MET A 185 4.45 0.20 -1.98
CA MET A 185 4.32 -0.18 -0.57
C MET A 185 3.44 -1.41 -0.46
N GLN A 186 3.82 -2.32 0.42
CA GLN A 186 3.07 -3.54 0.72
C GLN A 186 3.01 -3.76 2.22
N SER A 187 1.80 -3.99 2.73
CA SER A 187 1.59 -4.51 4.08
C SER A 187 1.66 -6.03 4.05
N VAL A 188 2.47 -6.61 4.91
CA VAL A 188 2.67 -8.06 5.05
C VAL A 188 2.00 -8.53 6.34
N ALA A 189 1.17 -9.55 6.23
CA ALA A 189 0.45 -10.11 7.37
C ALA A 189 1.42 -10.80 8.34
N THR A 190 1.21 -10.57 9.63
CA THR A 190 1.95 -11.17 10.74
C THR A 190 1.00 -11.77 11.76
N LEU A 191 1.52 -12.61 12.65
CA LEU A 191 0.78 -13.12 13.81
C LEU A 191 0.84 -12.14 15.00
N SER A 192 1.65 -11.09 14.90
CA SER A 192 1.74 -10.05 15.93
C SER A 192 0.66 -8.99 15.73
N ASP A 193 0.42 -8.18 16.77
CA ASP A 193 -0.51 -7.04 16.72
C ASP A 193 -0.05 -5.91 15.79
N LYS A 194 1.18 -6.02 15.24
CA LYS A 194 1.77 -5.02 14.34
C LYS A 194 2.06 -5.65 12.99
N CYS A 195 1.45 -5.13 11.92
CA CYS A 195 1.80 -5.57 10.58
C CYS A 195 3.21 -5.11 10.18
N LYS A 196 3.80 -5.85 9.25
CA LYS A 196 5.09 -5.54 8.64
C LYS A 196 4.88 -4.77 7.35
N PHE A 197 5.75 -3.84 7.05
CA PHE A 197 5.70 -3.04 5.83
C PHE A 197 6.96 -3.20 4.98
N LEU A 198 6.78 -3.25 3.68
CA LEU A 198 7.84 -3.13 2.69
C LEU A 198 7.61 -1.86 1.88
N TYR A 199 8.64 -1.03 1.77
CA TYR A 199 8.59 0.25 1.07
C TYR A 199 9.67 0.32 0.00
N THR A 200 9.38 0.96 -1.14
CA THR A 200 10.43 1.41 -2.06
C THR A 200 10.60 2.92 -1.97
N THR A 201 11.81 3.38 -2.24
CA THR A 201 12.21 4.78 -1.98
C THR A 201 11.73 5.79 -3.02
N GLY A 202 11.59 5.41 -4.30
CA GLY A 202 11.73 6.37 -5.39
C GLY A 202 13.22 6.71 -5.59
N THR A 203 13.54 7.67 -6.45
CA THR A 203 14.91 8.03 -6.79
C THR A 203 15.12 9.54 -6.92
N CYS A 204 16.35 9.99 -6.69
CA CYS A 204 16.74 11.38 -6.91
C CYS A 204 17.37 11.65 -8.29
N THR A 205 17.54 10.62 -9.14
CA THR A 205 18.12 10.76 -10.49
C THR A 205 17.06 10.97 -11.58
N LEU A 206 17.45 11.57 -12.70
CA LEU A 206 16.61 11.77 -13.86
C LEU A 206 16.23 10.42 -14.51
N ARG A 207 15.25 10.46 -15.42
CA ARG A 207 14.86 9.30 -16.23
C ARG A 207 15.93 8.99 -17.25
N ASN A 208 16.39 7.74 -17.28
CA ASN A 208 17.42 7.30 -18.19
C ASN A 208 17.25 5.81 -18.52
N TYR A 209 16.27 5.49 -19.35
CA TYR A 209 15.90 4.13 -19.71
C TYR A 209 16.10 3.86 -21.20
N ILE A 210 16.37 2.58 -21.53
CA ILE A 210 16.42 2.12 -22.91
C ILE A 210 14.99 2.21 -23.51
N PRO A 211 14.79 2.78 -24.69
CA PRO A 211 13.47 3.00 -25.31
C PRO A 211 12.86 1.69 -25.85
N ARG A 212 12.75 0.67 -25.00
CA ARG A 212 12.06 -0.60 -25.25
C ARG A 212 10.88 -0.72 -24.28
N LYS A 213 9.98 -1.69 -24.50
CA LYS A 213 8.76 -1.90 -23.69
C LYS A 213 9.01 -1.87 -22.20
N THR A 214 10.06 -2.54 -21.72
CA THR A 214 10.40 -2.58 -20.27
C THR A 214 10.91 -1.25 -19.77
N GLY A 215 11.77 -0.57 -20.57
CA GLY A 215 12.29 0.76 -20.23
C GLY A 215 11.21 1.84 -20.26
N GLN A 216 10.31 1.82 -21.25
CA GLN A 216 9.17 2.75 -21.31
C GLN A 216 8.21 2.58 -20.13
N LYS A 217 7.98 1.32 -19.67
CA LYS A 217 7.22 1.07 -18.45
C LYS A 217 7.93 1.61 -17.21
N ALA A 218 9.24 1.44 -17.11
CA ALA A 218 10.03 1.97 -16.01
C ALA A 218 10.02 3.50 -16.01
N ASP A 219 10.14 4.13 -17.19
CA ASP A 219 10.03 5.58 -17.36
C ASP A 219 8.68 6.12 -16.89
N PHE A 220 7.59 5.45 -17.27
CA PHE A 220 6.24 5.81 -16.84
C PHE A 220 6.04 5.72 -15.31
N HIS A 221 6.66 4.72 -14.67
CA HIS A 221 6.56 4.52 -13.22
C HIS A 221 7.70 5.18 -12.42
N HIS A 222 8.64 5.82 -13.11
CA HIS A 222 9.75 6.51 -12.44
C HIS A 222 9.22 7.61 -11.53
N THR A 223 9.65 7.58 -10.28
CA THR A 223 9.19 8.51 -9.26
C THR A 223 10.38 9.28 -8.69
N PHE A 224 10.40 10.59 -8.90
CA PHE A 224 11.26 11.46 -8.10
C PHE A 224 10.74 11.43 -6.68
N GLY A 225 11.44 10.73 -5.81
CA GLY A 225 10.92 10.44 -4.49
C GLY A 225 11.97 10.02 -3.47
N ALA A 226 11.54 10.08 -2.22
CA ALA A 226 12.26 9.60 -1.06
C ALA A 226 11.27 9.11 0.00
N LEU A 227 11.77 8.39 1.00
CA LEU A 227 11.01 8.05 2.20
C LEU A 227 11.57 8.84 3.38
N TYR A 228 10.69 9.52 4.09
CA TYR A 228 11.03 10.11 5.38
C TYR A 228 10.69 9.14 6.50
N VAL A 229 11.63 8.91 7.39
CA VAL A 229 11.47 8.05 8.57
C VAL A 229 11.68 8.89 9.82
N GLU A 230 10.72 8.80 10.74
CA GLU A 230 10.81 9.40 12.06
C GLU A 230 10.64 8.33 13.14
N LEU A 231 11.63 8.22 14.04
CA LEU A 231 11.62 7.30 15.17
C LEU A 231 11.29 8.08 16.45
N LEU A 232 10.32 7.57 17.19
CA LEU A 232 9.92 8.14 18.47
C LEU A 232 10.74 7.55 19.63
N PRO A 233 10.78 8.24 20.78
CA PRO A 233 11.49 7.75 21.97
C PRO A 233 10.99 6.41 22.50
N ASN A 234 9.71 6.08 22.25
CA ASN A 234 9.10 4.81 22.66
C ASN A 234 9.45 3.65 21.73
N GLY A 235 10.31 3.84 20.72
CA GLY A 235 10.71 2.83 19.76
C GLY A 235 9.75 2.64 18.58
N SER A 236 8.63 3.36 18.53
CA SER A 236 7.76 3.41 17.34
C SER A 236 8.41 4.24 16.24
N TRP A 237 8.06 3.95 15.00
CA TRP A 237 8.50 4.72 13.84
C TRP A 237 7.37 4.96 12.86
N PHE A 238 7.54 6.00 12.05
CA PHE A 238 6.64 6.39 10.97
C PHE A 238 7.42 6.54 9.68
N VAL A 239 6.80 6.16 8.57
CA VAL A 239 7.38 6.30 7.22
C VAL A 239 6.38 7.03 6.32
N ARG A 240 6.82 8.10 5.68
CA ARG A 240 6.05 8.83 4.67
C ARG A 240 6.78 8.91 3.33
N GLN A 241 6.01 8.92 2.27
CA GLN A 241 6.51 9.11 0.92
C GLN A 241 6.63 10.61 0.61
N LEU A 242 7.84 11.05 0.30
CA LEU A 242 8.11 12.37 -0.27
C LEU A 242 8.14 12.23 -1.79
N VAL A 243 7.09 12.69 -2.47
CA VAL A 243 6.92 12.50 -3.93
C VAL A 243 6.93 13.85 -4.62
N ALA A 244 7.98 14.10 -5.40
CA ALA A 244 8.14 15.36 -6.09
C ALA A 244 7.30 15.45 -7.38
N SER A 245 7.03 16.68 -7.78
CA SER A 245 6.54 17.01 -9.11
C SER A 245 7.66 16.91 -10.15
N GLU A 246 7.33 17.10 -11.41
CA GLU A 246 8.32 17.11 -12.51
C GLU A 246 9.32 18.29 -12.43
N ILE A 247 8.97 19.35 -11.71
CA ILE A 247 9.87 20.48 -11.49
C ILE A 247 10.74 20.33 -10.24
N GLY A 248 10.52 19.26 -9.45
CA GLY A 248 11.36 18.88 -8.32
C GLY A 248 10.91 19.39 -6.96
N ASP A 249 9.76 20.08 -6.86
CA ASP A 249 9.14 20.47 -5.60
C ASP A 249 8.26 19.35 -5.02
N PHE A 250 8.06 19.36 -3.71
CA PHE A 250 7.14 18.40 -3.07
C PHE A 250 6.50 18.98 -1.80
N TYR A 251 5.40 18.33 -1.41
CA TYR A 251 4.73 18.61 -0.13
C TYR A 251 5.02 17.52 0.89
N ASP A 252 5.15 17.91 2.15
CA ASP A 252 5.08 17.02 3.32
C ASP A 252 4.15 17.65 4.35
N LEU A 253 2.98 17.03 4.54
CA LEU A 253 1.90 17.51 5.40
C LEU A 253 1.47 18.95 4.98
N ASP A 254 1.58 19.92 5.86
CA ASP A 254 1.25 21.32 5.62
C ASP A 254 2.38 22.16 5.02
N LYS A 255 3.53 21.56 4.73
CA LYS A 255 4.72 22.26 4.21
C LYS A 255 4.98 21.95 2.75
N HIS A 256 5.46 22.95 2.02
CA HIS A 256 5.91 22.86 0.63
C HIS A 256 7.41 23.12 0.56
N TYR A 257 8.16 22.22 -0.06
CA TYR A 257 9.61 22.23 -0.20
C TYR A 257 10.03 22.44 -1.63
N THR A 258 10.93 23.39 -1.83
CA THR A 258 11.61 23.67 -3.10
C THR A 258 13.12 23.70 -2.88
N ALA A 259 13.90 23.81 -3.94
CA ALA A 259 15.35 24.00 -3.83
C ALA A 259 15.74 25.35 -3.18
N GLU A 260 14.83 26.31 -3.22
CA GLU A 260 15.01 27.67 -2.73
C GLU A 260 14.57 27.85 -1.25
N GLY A 261 13.85 26.84 -0.70
CA GLY A 261 13.41 26.90 0.71
C GLY A 261 12.09 26.19 0.98
N VAL A 262 11.52 26.45 2.16
CA VAL A 262 10.28 25.84 2.67
C VAL A 262 9.23 26.90 3.00
N THR A 263 7.98 26.59 2.69
CA THR A 263 6.80 27.38 3.11
C THR A 263 5.82 26.49 3.85
N SER A 264 5.06 27.05 4.80
CA SER A 264 4.13 26.33 5.69
C SER A 264 2.70 26.82 5.53
N GLY A 265 1.73 26.10 6.13
CA GLY A 265 0.32 26.49 6.16
C GLY A 265 -0.43 26.11 4.88
N HIS A 266 0.02 25.11 4.15
CA HIS A 266 -0.64 24.60 2.95
C HIS A 266 -1.70 23.58 3.33
N ALA A 267 -2.99 23.91 3.14
CA ALA A 267 -4.07 22.94 3.21
C ALA A 267 -3.89 21.85 2.15
N VAL A 268 -4.20 20.61 2.50
CA VAL A 268 -4.14 19.48 1.56
C VAL A 268 -5.42 19.41 0.69
N ALA A 269 -5.33 18.79 -0.47
CA ALA A 269 -6.47 18.68 -1.38
C ALA A 269 -7.52 17.70 -0.85
N ALA A 270 -7.10 16.54 -0.35
CA ALA A 270 -7.99 15.54 0.21
C ALA A 270 -7.28 14.67 1.25
N VAL A 271 -8.06 14.11 2.16
CA VAL A 271 -7.66 12.99 3.02
C VAL A 271 -8.69 11.88 2.87
N THR A 272 -8.24 10.69 2.49
CA THR A 272 -9.03 9.47 2.55
C THR A 272 -8.72 8.76 3.84
N LEU A 273 -9.69 8.68 4.74
CA LEU A 273 -9.54 7.92 5.99
C LEU A 273 -9.56 6.42 5.71
N GLY A 274 -8.90 5.66 6.54
CA GLY A 274 -9.06 4.21 6.59
C GLY A 274 -10.50 3.85 6.95
N ASP A 275 -10.95 2.67 6.56
CA ASP A 275 -12.33 2.20 6.72
C ASP A 275 -12.81 2.34 8.18
N VAL A 276 -13.97 2.96 8.39
CA VAL A 276 -14.40 3.43 9.71
C VAL A 276 -15.12 2.37 10.52
N HIS A 277 -16.07 1.67 9.91
CA HIS A 277 -16.88 0.60 10.51
C HIS A 277 -17.58 0.99 11.84
N ALA A 278 -18.25 2.15 11.89
CA ALA A 278 -18.99 2.52 13.09
C ALA A 278 -20.15 1.53 13.35
N PRO A 279 -20.37 1.11 14.59
CA PRO A 279 -19.78 1.55 15.86
C PRO A 279 -18.46 0.85 16.27
N ARG A 280 -17.88 0.03 15.40
CA ARG A 280 -16.68 -0.78 15.70
C ARG A 280 -15.36 -0.03 15.39
N HIS A 281 -15.42 1.29 15.21
CA HIS A 281 -14.22 2.12 15.08
C HIS A 281 -13.36 2.07 16.35
N ASP A 282 -12.06 2.28 16.18
CA ASP A 282 -11.13 2.48 17.29
C ASP A 282 -11.15 3.95 17.71
N HIS A 283 -11.53 4.20 18.96
CA HIS A 283 -11.68 5.58 19.48
C HIS A 283 -10.35 6.35 19.48
N VAL A 284 -9.23 5.67 19.76
CA VAL A 284 -7.90 6.28 19.75
C VAL A 284 -7.49 6.62 18.33
N ALA A 285 -7.63 5.67 17.40
CA ALA A 285 -7.31 5.90 15.99
C ALA A 285 -8.16 7.02 15.37
N LEU A 286 -9.47 7.06 15.67
CA LEU A 286 -10.36 8.12 15.19
C LEU A 286 -10.00 9.49 15.79
N SER A 287 -9.73 9.56 17.11
CA SER A 287 -9.30 10.80 17.76
C SER A 287 -7.98 11.31 17.20
N THR A 288 -7.04 10.41 16.94
CA THR A 288 -5.74 10.75 16.33
C THR A 288 -5.91 11.22 14.88
N ALA A 289 -6.83 10.60 14.13
CA ALA A 289 -7.18 11.07 12.79
C ALA A 289 -7.80 12.46 12.82
N HIS A 290 -8.64 12.80 13.81
CA HIS A 290 -9.17 14.16 14.00
C HIS A 290 -8.04 15.17 14.22
N ALA A 291 -7.09 14.90 15.11
CA ALA A 291 -5.93 15.76 15.33
C ALA A 291 -5.08 15.96 14.06
N MET A 292 -4.92 14.92 13.25
CA MET A 292 -4.28 15.01 11.94
C MET A 292 -5.06 15.94 11.00
N LEU A 293 -6.36 15.77 10.91
CA LEU A 293 -7.22 16.55 10.03
C LEU A 293 -7.27 18.04 10.42
N GLU A 294 -7.24 18.36 11.72
CA GLU A 294 -7.13 19.73 12.22
C GLU A 294 -5.85 20.44 11.75
N VAL A 295 -4.75 19.73 11.67
CA VAL A 295 -3.49 20.27 11.16
C VAL A 295 -3.52 20.41 9.64
N LEU A 296 -4.03 19.39 8.92
CA LEU A 296 -3.95 19.31 7.47
C LEU A 296 -5.02 20.15 6.75
N GLN A 297 -6.13 20.48 7.41
CA GLN A 297 -7.24 21.27 6.87
C GLN A 297 -7.61 20.89 5.42
N PRO A 298 -8.00 19.61 5.16
CA PRO A 298 -8.26 19.12 3.81
C PRO A 298 -9.48 19.81 3.19
N GLN A 299 -9.46 20.00 1.85
CA GLN A 299 -10.66 20.43 1.13
C GLN A 299 -11.74 19.34 1.15
N TYR A 300 -11.33 18.09 0.95
CA TYR A 300 -12.21 16.92 1.00
C TYR A 300 -11.74 15.91 2.04
N VAL A 301 -12.70 15.35 2.79
CA VAL A 301 -12.49 14.13 3.60
C VAL A 301 -13.35 13.03 3.00
N VAL A 302 -12.72 11.93 2.58
CA VAL A 302 -13.42 10.78 1.99
C VAL A 302 -13.49 9.67 3.02
N LEU A 303 -14.71 9.22 3.30
CA LEU A 303 -15.00 8.13 4.23
C LEU A 303 -15.38 6.87 3.47
N HIS A 304 -14.82 5.75 3.92
CA HIS A 304 -15.11 4.42 3.44
C HIS A 304 -15.73 3.60 4.57
N ASP A 305 -16.70 2.73 4.23
CA ASP A 305 -17.38 1.83 5.18
C ASP A 305 -17.73 2.54 6.50
N VAL A 306 -18.36 3.73 6.39
CA VAL A 306 -18.71 4.53 7.58
C VAL A 306 -19.63 3.78 8.53
N LEU A 307 -20.57 2.98 8.01
CA LEU A 307 -21.48 2.09 8.72
C LEU A 307 -21.03 0.65 8.55
N ASP A 308 -20.78 -0.07 9.64
CA ASP A 308 -20.39 -1.49 9.60
C ASP A 308 -21.58 -2.41 9.26
N PHE A 309 -22.76 -2.08 9.78
CA PHE A 309 -23.97 -2.88 9.63
C PHE A 309 -23.79 -4.36 10.08
N PHE A 310 -23.04 -4.59 11.16
CA PHE A 310 -22.67 -5.93 11.57
C PHE A 310 -23.81 -6.72 12.20
N SER A 311 -24.73 -6.04 12.93
CA SER A 311 -25.77 -6.71 13.74
C SER A 311 -26.77 -7.50 12.91
N ARG A 312 -27.01 -7.07 11.68
CA ARG A 312 -27.98 -7.69 10.75
C ARG A 312 -27.37 -7.91 9.37
N SER A 313 -26.07 -7.97 9.24
CA SER A 313 -25.41 -8.35 7.99
C SER A 313 -25.88 -9.73 7.53
N HIS A 314 -25.90 -9.96 6.23
CA HIS A 314 -26.35 -11.22 5.63
C HIS A 314 -25.51 -12.46 6.05
N TRP A 315 -24.35 -12.25 6.64
CA TRP A 315 -23.52 -13.28 7.26
C TRP A 315 -24.01 -13.58 8.68
N ASN A 316 -24.15 -12.55 9.51
CA ASN A 316 -24.42 -12.68 10.94
C ASN A 316 -25.88 -13.09 11.21
N ILE A 317 -26.84 -12.66 10.37
CA ILE A 317 -28.25 -13.04 10.51
C ILE A 317 -28.50 -14.54 10.38
N LYS A 318 -27.58 -15.30 9.75
CA LYS A 318 -27.63 -16.75 9.60
C LYS A 318 -26.89 -17.50 10.71
N ASP A 319 -26.10 -16.80 11.51
CA ASP A 319 -25.37 -17.38 12.62
C ASP A 319 -26.24 -17.35 13.88
N VAL A 320 -26.71 -18.54 14.30
CA VAL A 320 -27.61 -18.70 15.45
C VAL A 320 -26.94 -18.21 16.73
N HIS A 321 -25.64 -18.45 16.90
CA HIS A 321 -24.90 -18.01 18.11
C HIS A 321 -24.77 -16.51 18.15
N PHE A 322 -24.44 -15.90 17.00
CA PHE A 322 -24.37 -14.45 16.88
C PHE A 322 -25.74 -13.82 17.17
N MET A 323 -26.80 -14.34 16.57
CA MET A 323 -28.16 -13.81 16.74
C MET A 323 -28.65 -13.94 18.19
N HIS A 324 -28.35 -15.06 18.86
CA HIS A 324 -28.65 -15.22 20.29
C HIS A 324 -27.93 -14.17 21.13
N LYS A 325 -26.62 -13.97 20.91
CA LYS A 325 -25.83 -12.94 21.58
C LYS A 325 -26.34 -11.53 21.30
N ALA A 326 -26.64 -11.23 20.03
CA ALA A 326 -27.15 -9.92 19.60
C ALA A 326 -28.48 -9.57 20.26
N GLN A 327 -29.38 -10.54 20.40
CA GLN A 327 -30.66 -10.37 21.11
C GLN A 327 -30.44 -10.13 22.61
N HIS A 328 -29.53 -10.89 23.22
CA HIS A 328 -29.23 -10.75 24.65
C HIS A 328 -28.61 -9.39 25.01
N VAL A 329 -27.71 -8.89 24.16
CA VAL A 329 -27.05 -7.58 24.32
C VAL A 329 -27.96 -6.42 23.88
N GLY A 330 -29.02 -6.69 23.11
CA GLY A 330 -29.93 -5.66 22.61
C GLY A 330 -29.39 -4.86 21.44
N THR A 331 -28.56 -5.47 20.58
CA THR A 331 -27.93 -4.78 19.42
C THR A 331 -28.96 -4.37 18.37
N ARG A 332 -29.05 -3.08 18.10
CA ARG A 332 -30.03 -2.47 17.17
C ARG A 332 -29.33 -1.84 15.97
N VAL A 333 -29.93 -2.00 14.81
CA VAL A 333 -29.49 -1.34 13.56
C VAL A 333 -29.52 0.19 13.69
N GLN A 334 -30.54 0.72 14.35
CA GLN A 334 -30.67 2.15 14.58
C GLN A 334 -29.46 2.73 15.34
N ASP A 335 -28.97 2.01 16.35
CA ASP A 335 -27.83 2.45 17.15
C ASP A 335 -26.52 2.46 16.31
N GLU A 336 -26.39 1.53 15.35
CA GLU A 336 -25.27 1.52 14.41
C GLU A 336 -25.33 2.73 13.45
N VAL A 337 -26.51 3.05 12.93
CA VAL A 337 -26.70 4.22 12.06
C VAL A 337 -26.45 5.51 12.84
N GLN A 338 -26.93 5.61 14.09
CA GLN A 338 -26.64 6.73 14.97
C GLN A 338 -25.13 6.90 15.21
N ALA A 339 -24.41 5.79 15.46
CA ALA A 339 -22.95 5.83 15.66
C ALA A 339 -22.22 6.34 14.40
N ALA A 340 -22.64 5.91 13.21
CA ALA A 340 -22.09 6.39 11.95
C ALA A 340 -22.38 7.89 11.74
N ALA A 341 -23.60 8.34 12.05
CA ALA A 341 -23.95 9.75 12.00
C ALA A 341 -23.13 10.61 12.96
N ASN A 342 -22.87 10.11 14.17
CA ASN A 342 -22.04 10.79 15.18
C ASN A 342 -20.59 10.99 14.68
N VAL A 343 -20.01 10.01 13.99
CA VAL A 343 -18.67 10.17 13.38
C VAL A 343 -18.68 11.33 12.38
N ILE A 344 -19.69 11.41 11.52
CA ILE A 344 -19.80 12.46 10.51
C ILE A 344 -20.00 13.84 11.18
N GLN A 345 -20.87 13.93 12.18
CA GLN A 345 -21.09 15.18 12.94
C GLN A 345 -19.80 15.67 13.59
N ASN A 346 -19.07 14.79 14.25
CA ASN A 346 -17.80 15.12 14.89
C ASN A 346 -16.79 15.63 13.87
N LEU A 347 -16.66 14.98 12.71
CA LEU A 347 -15.80 15.45 11.63
C LEU A 347 -16.22 16.84 11.11
N LYS A 348 -17.50 17.07 10.91
CA LYS A 348 -18.03 18.39 10.47
C LYS A 348 -17.76 19.48 11.51
N SER A 349 -17.85 19.17 12.80
CA SER A 349 -17.56 20.13 13.87
C SER A 349 -16.08 20.54 13.91
N VAL A 350 -15.18 19.60 13.69
CA VAL A 350 -13.74 19.81 13.65
C VAL A 350 -13.31 20.50 12.35
N LEU A 351 -13.99 20.24 11.25
CA LEU A 351 -13.63 20.68 9.90
C LEU A 351 -14.77 21.44 9.21
N PRO A 352 -15.16 22.62 9.71
CA PRO A 352 -16.33 23.34 9.18
C PRO A 352 -16.18 23.83 7.73
N ARG A 353 -14.95 23.81 7.18
CA ARG A 353 -14.66 24.24 5.80
C ARG A 353 -14.42 23.08 4.84
N SER A 354 -14.35 21.86 5.33
CA SER A 354 -14.11 20.67 4.52
C SER A 354 -15.42 20.06 4.03
N THR A 355 -15.42 19.54 2.82
CA THR A 355 -16.53 18.73 2.31
C THR A 355 -16.29 17.26 2.65
N ILE A 356 -17.21 16.64 3.37
CA ILE A 356 -17.16 15.21 3.70
C ILE A 356 -17.89 14.44 2.60
N LYS A 357 -17.23 13.45 2.01
CA LYS A 357 -17.76 12.55 0.99
C LYS A 357 -17.77 11.12 1.47
N LEU A 358 -18.84 10.41 1.25
CA LEU A 358 -18.99 8.99 1.54
C LEU A 358 -18.85 8.19 0.23
N ALA A 359 -17.83 7.33 0.14
CA ALA A 359 -17.68 6.44 -1.00
C ALA A 359 -18.69 5.28 -0.93
N PRO A 360 -19.20 4.77 -2.08
CA PRO A 360 -20.12 3.65 -2.13
C PRO A 360 -19.40 2.37 -1.67
N SER A 361 -19.82 1.80 -0.55
CA SER A 361 -19.10 0.72 0.13
C SER A 361 -19.98 -0.51 0.36
N ASN A 362 -19.35 -1.67 0.55
CA ASN A 362 -20.06 -2.94 0.67
C ASN A 362 -20.78 -3.13 2.02
N HIS A 363 -20.29 -2.57 3.10
CA HIS A 363 -20.93 -2.67 4.42
C HIS A 363 -22.24 -1.88 4.49
N PRO A 364 -22.29 -0.60 4.15
CA PRO A 364 -23.56 0.13 4.04
C PRO A 364 -24.55 -0.51 3.06
N TYR A 365 -24.07 -1.18 2.00
CA TYR A 365 -24.94 -1.89 1.07
C TYR A 365 -25.64 -3.11 1.70
N ALA A 366 -25.12 -3.64 2.80
CA ALA A 366 -25.78 -4.69 3.57
C ALA A 366 -27.14 -4.25 4.15
N LEU A 367 -27.36 -2.94 4.38
CA LEU A 367 -28.65 -2.35 4.75
C LEU A 367 -29.73 -2.68 3.70
N TYR A 368 -29.44 -2.50 2.41
CA TYR A 368 -30.39 -2.79 1.33
C TYR A 368 -30.68 -4.31 1.26
N LYS A 369 -29.67 -5.15 1.42
CA LYS A 369 -29.86 -6.60 1.47
C LYS A 369 -30.70 -7.05 2.65
N TRP A 370 -30.57 -6.37 3.78
CA TRP A 370 -31.40 -6.63 4.95
C TRP A 370 -32.87 -6.33 4.67
N LEU A 371 -33.18 -5.24 4.01
CA LEU A 371 -34.56 -4.88 3.63
C LEU A 371 -35.15 -5.86 2.61
N GLN A 372 -34.36 -6.25 1.61
CA GLN A 372 -34.82 -7.11 0.51
C GLN A 372 -34.96 -8.58 0.89
N ASN A 373 -34.05 -9.10 1.73
CA ASN A 373 -33.86 -10.54 1.92
C ASN A 373 -34.20 -11.03 3.32
N SER A 374 -34.57 -10.17 4.25
CA SER A 374 -34.91 -10.55 5.61
C SER A 374 -36.38 -10.26 5.93
N ASP A 375 -36.98 -11.09 6.81
CA ASP A 375 -38.24 -10.81 7.44
C ASP A 375 -38.00 -10.01 8.73
N GLY A 376 -37.56 -8.77 8.56
CA GLY A 376 -37.21 -7.90 9.69
C GLY A 376 -38.41 -7.56 10.59
N ALA A 377 -39.65 -7.78 10.11
CA ALA A 377 -40.84 -7.66 10.93
C ALA A 377 -40.87 -8.67 12.10
N LYS A 378 -40.16 -9.79 12.00
CA LYS A 378 -40.00 -10.79 13.06
C LYS A 378 -38.84 -10.54 14.01
N ASP A 379 -37.98 -9.58 13.71
CA ASP A 379 -36.88 -9.15 14.60
C ASP A 379 -37.40 -8.18 15.65
N PHE A 380 -37.80 -8.67 16.81
CA PHE A 380 -38.44 -7.84 17.83
C PHE A 380 -37.62 -6.62 18.27
N LEU A 381 -36.28 -6.65 18.13
CA LEU A 381 -35.41 -5.51 18.44
C LEU A 381 -35.44 -4.44 17.32
N ASN A 382 -35.63 -4.86 16.07
CA ASN A 382 -35.48 -4.00 14.92
C ASN A 382 -36.74 -3.87 14.07
N ALA A 383 -37.86 -4.55 14.41
CA ALA A 383 -39.07 -4.58 13.59
C ALA A 383 -39.57 -3.18 13.25
N MET A 384 -39.67 -2.30 14.25
CA MET A 384 -40.13 -0.92 14.02
C MET A 384 -39.21 -0.16 13.08
N TYR A 385 -37.89 -0.27 13.29
CA TYR A 385 -36.88 0.38 12.45
C TYR A 385 -36.86 -0.22 11.04
N TRP A 386 -37.06 -1.54 10.90
CA TRP A 386 -37.17 -2.20 9.61
C TRP A 386 -38.38 -1.69 8.82
N HIS A 387 -39.58 -1.59 9.45
CA HIS A 387 -40.77 -1.04 8.80
C HIS A 387 -40.59 0.43 8.40
N HIS A 388 -40.01 1.25 9.28
CA HIS A 388 -39.72 2.65 9.01
C HIS A 388 -38.78 2.77 7.79
N THR A 389 -37.68 2.03 7.79
CA THR A 389 -36.67 2.07 6.72
C THR A 389 -37.24 1.56 5.38
N ASN A 390 -38.06 0.50 5.40
CA ASN A 390 -38.73 0.01 4.19
C ASN A 390 -39.72 1.04 3.63
N LEU A 391 -40.53 1.63 4.48
CA LEU A 391 -41.50 2.65 4.04
C LEU A 391 -40.78 3.84 3.40
N LEU A 392 -39.70 4.29 4.01
CA LEU A 392 -38.88 5.37 3.49
C LEU A 392 -38.27 5.00 2.12
N PHE A 393 -37.73 3.78 1.98
CA PHE A 393 -37.15 3.32 0.73
C PHE A 393 -38.21 3.20 -0.39
N LEU A 394 -39.37 2.63 -0.11
CA LEU A 394 -40.48 2.52 -1.07
C LEU A 394 -40.98 3.88 -1.53
N ARG A 395 -41.14 4.84 -0.61
CA ARG A 395 -41.51 6.21 -0.97
C ARG A 395 -40.46 6.88 -1.85
N GLY A 396 -39.16 6.64 -1.60
CA GLY A 396 -38.08 7.11 -2.47
C GLY A 396 -38.19 6.55 -3.89
N ILE A 397 -38.51 5.26 -4.03
CA ILE A 397 -38.74 4.64 -5.35
C ILE A 397 -39.96 5.25 -6.06
N GLU A 398 -41.09 5.42 -5.36
CA GLU A 398 -42.31 6.01 -5.92
C GLU A 398 -42.09 7.44 -6.44
N ASN A 399 -41.23 8.20 -5.77
CA ASN A 399 -40.88 9.57 -6.15
C ASN A 399 -39.70 9.66 -7.14
N TYR A 400 -39.18 8.54 -7.66
CA TYR A 400 -38.00 8.45 -8.51
C TYR A 400 -36.71 9.02 -7.88
N ASP A 401 -36.68 9.18 -6.54
CA ASP A 401 -35.52 9.66 -5.80
C ASP A 401 -34.57 8.53 -5.37
N ALA A 402 -35.02 7.27 -5.49
CA ALA A 402 -34.27 6.08 -5.11
C ALA A 402 -34.41 4.96 -6.14
N ASP A 403 -33.33 4.25 -6.36
CA ASP A 403 -33.27 2.95 -7.01
C ASP A 403 -32.47 1.96 -6.13
N LEU A 404 -32.26 0.74 -6.60
CA LEU A 404 -31.57 -0.29 -5.82
C LEU A 404 -30.09 0.05 -5.53
N ASP A 405 -29.49 0.93 -6.32
CA ASP A 405 -28.10 1.37 -6.20
C ASP A 405 -27.99 2.81 -5.65
N SER A 406 -29.11 3.45 -5.37
CA SER A 406 -29.13 4.84 -4.93
C SER A 406 -28.58 5.02 -3.51
N PRO A 407 -27.74 6.02 -3.28
CA PRO A 407 -27.28 6.39 -1.93
C PRO A 407 -28.36 7.05 -1.07
N PHE A 408 -29.56 7.25 -1.62
CA PHE A 408 -30.68 7.96 -1.02
C PHE A 408 -30.99 7.49 0.41
N LEU A 409 -31.20 6.18 0.59
CA LEU A 409 -31.62 5.62 1.87
C LEU A 409 -30.58 5.84 2.96
N LEU A 410 -29.31 5.52 2.68
CA LEU A 410 -28.23 5.72 3.64
C LEU A 410 -28.11 7.19 4.06
N ARG A 411 -28.12 8.10 3.10
CA ARG A 411 -28.09 9.55 3.37
C ARG A 411 -29.23 9.99 4.25
N HIS A 412 -30.45 9.53 3.94
CA HIS A 412 -31.66 9.91 4.67
C HIS A 412 -31.61 9.45 6.12
N LEU A 413 -31.26 8.18 6.35
CA LEU A 413 -31.14 7.62 7.69
C LEU A 413 -30.03 8.29 8.51
N LEU A 414 -28.88 8.58 7.92
CA LEU A 414 -27.82 9.34 8.60
C LEU A 414 -28.26 10.77 8.95
N ASN A 415 -29.03 11.41 8.07
CA ASN A 415 -29.56 12.75 8.31
C ASN A 415 -30.65 12.79 9.37
N GLU A 416 -31.49 11.76 9.51
CA GLU A 416 -32.43 11.63 10.63
C GLU A 416 -31.69 11.67 11.99
N HIS A 417 -30.43 11.23 12.01
CA HIS A 417 -29.56 11.32 13.17
C HIS A 417 -28.60 12.52 13.14
N GLY A 418 -28.87 13.52 12.30
CA GLY A 418 -28.20 14.82 12.31
C GLY A 418 -26.88 14.89 11.55
N ALA A 419 -26.56 13.94 10.64
CA ALA A 419 -25.31 13.97 9.86
C ALA A 419 -25.20 15.19 8.93
N GLY A 420 -26.34 15.78 8.51
CA GLY A 420 -26.39 17.00 7.70
C GLY A 420 -25.72 16.85 6.34
N LEU A 421 -25.91 15.70 5.67
CA LEU A 421 -25.30 15.38 4.37
C LEU A 421 -26.16 15.94 3.22
N GLU A 422 -25.50 16.61 2.29
CA GLU A 422 -26.10 17.05 1.04
C GLU A 422 -26.24 15.88 0.06
N ILE A 423 -27.01 16.08 -1.04
CA ILE A 423 -27.29 15.02 -2.01
C ILE A 423 -26.02 14.44 -2.64
N ASN A 424 -25.05 15.30 -2.92
CA ASN A 424 -23.78 14.90 -3.55
C ASN A 424 -22.69 14.48 -2.55
N ASP A 425 -23.00 14.40 -1.25
CA ASP A 425 -22.03 13.98 -0.24
C ASP A 425 -21.96 12.46 -0.11
N VAL A 426 -23.00 11.75 -0.51
CA VAL A 426 -23.00 10.28 -0.58
C VAL A 426 -22.97 9.85 -2.03
N LEU A 427 -21.91 9.19 -2.43
CA LEU A 427 -21.68 8.78 -3.81
C LEU A 427 -22.33 7.42 -4.08
N GLY A 428 -22.91 7.28 -5.27
CA GLY A 428 -23.38 6.01 -5.79
C GLY A 428 -22.27 5.20 -6.50
N PRO A 429 -22.53 3.93 -6.85
CA PRO A 429 -21.52 3.06 -7.49
C PRO A 429 -21.03 3.54 -8.87
N LYS A 430 -21.76 4.44 -9.52
CA LYS A 430 -21.44 5.01 -10.83
C LYS A 430 -20.88 6.44 -10.75
N ASP A 431 -20.85 7.00 -9.55
CA ASP A 431 -20.34 8.36 -9.35
C ASP A 431 -18.81 8.36 -9.29
N SER A 432 -18.25 9.50 -9.65
CA SER A 432 -16.80 9.73 -9.65
C SER A 432 -16.48 10.99 -8.86
N LEU A 433 -15.41 10.94 -8.08
CA LEU A 433 -14.85 12.09 -7.36
C LEU A 433 -13.37 12.25 -7.74
N VAL A 434 -13.11 12.99 -8.79
CA VAL A 434 -11.74 13.27 -9.23
C VAL A 434 -11.23 14.54 -8.59
N VAL A 435 -10.19 14.43 -7.77
CA VAL A 435 -9.48 15.54 -7.15
C VAL A 435 -8.05 15.56 -7.65
N GLN A 436 -7.60 16.66 -8.26
CA GLN A 436 -6.23 16.80 -8.80
C GLN A 436 -5.78 15.59 -9.65
N GLY A 437 -6.67 15.07 -10.51
CA GLY A 437 -6.41 13.95 -11.40
C GLY A 437 -6.29 12.57 -10.71
N VAL A 438 -6.83 12.43 -9.50
CA VAL A 438 -6.92 11.17 -8.76
C VAL A 438 -8.37 10.87 -8.43
N GLU A 439 -8.83 9.67 -8.76
CA GLU A 439 -10.18 9.18 -8.42
C GLU A 439 -10.24 8.78 -6.94
N LEU A 440 -11.16 9.34 -6.20
CA LEU A 440 -11.38 9.12 -4.76
C LEU A 440 -12.76 8.53 -4.45
N GLY A 441 -13.67 8.47 -5.43
CA GLY A 441 -15.06 8.01 -5.25
C GLY A 441 -15.20 6.48 -5.23
N MET A 442 -14.11 5.73 -5.35
CA MET A 442 -14.14 4.27 -5.41
C MET A 442 -13.76 3.66 -4.05
N HIS A 443 -14.62 2.84 -3.46
CA HIS A 443 -14.25 2.09 -2.26
C HIS A 443 -13.24 0.97 -2.52
N GLY A 444 -13.32 0.30 -3.67
CA GLY A 444 -12.38 -0.77 -4.02
C GLY A 444 -12.95 -2.19 -3.94
N HIS A 445 -14.20 -2.38 -3.47
CA HIS A 445 -14.85 -3.69 -3.43
C HIS A 445 -15.33 -4.17 -4.81
N LEU A 446 -15.62 -3.23 -5.72
CA LEU A 446 -15.98 -3.51 -7.10
C LEU A 446 -14.77 -3.31 -8.03
N GLY A 447 -14.48 -4.30 -8.82
CA GLY A 447 -13.53 -4.26 -9.93
C GLY A 447 -14.23 -4.15 -11.29
N PRO A 448 -13.48 -4.31 -12.39
CA PRO A 448 -14.04 -4.25 -13.74
C PRO A 448 -15.25 -5.18 -13.91
N ASN A 449 -16.33 -4.66 -14.52
CA ASN A 449 -17.58 -5.38 -14.76
C ASN A 449 -18.26 -5.97 -13.49
N GLY A 450 -18.07 -5.31 -12.34
CA GLY A 450 -18.66 -5.78 -11.08
C GLY A 450 -17.95 -7.01 -10.45
N ALA A 451 -16.79 -7.42 -10.99
CA ALA A 451 -15.97 -8.43 -10.35
C ALA A 451 -15.44 -7.94 -8.99
N ARG A 452 -14.91 -8.85 -8.16
CA ARG A 452 -14.27 -8.47 -6.90
C ARG A 452 -13.11 -7.50 -7.15
N GLY A 453 -13.14 -6.36 -6.49
CA GLY A 453 -12.10 -5.34 -6.58
C GLY A 453 -10.82 -5.75 -5.84
N SER A 454 -9.72 -5.14 -6.25
CA SER A 454 -8.42 -5.24 -5.58
C SER A 454 -7.50 -4.13 -6.09
N VAL A 455 -6.48 -3.78 -5.32
CA VAL A 455 -5.44 -2.83 -5.75
C VAL A 455 -4.83 -3.23 -7.10
N GLN A 456 -4.79 -4.54 -7.38
CA GLN A 456 -4.19 -5.06 -8.61
C GLN A 456 -5.04 -4.83 -9.85
N ASN A 457 -6.34 -5.07 -9.79
CA ASN A 457 -7.21 -4.98 -10.97
C ASN A 457 -7.77 -3.57 -11.19
N LEU A 458 -7.63 -2.68 -10.21
CA LEU A 458 -8.03 -1.27 -10.32
C LEU A 458 -6.92 -0.36 -10.91
N ASN A 459 -5.70 -0.86 -11.09
CA ASN A 459 -4.63 -0.07 -11.70
C ASN A 459 -4.91 0.35 -13.16
N ALA A 460 -5.80 -0.36 -13.85
CA ALA A 460 -6.23 0.00 -15.20
C ALA A 460 -7.13 1.25 -15.24
N VAL A 461 -7.77 1.59 -14.12
CA VAL A 461 -8.60 2.81 -13.99
C VAL A 461 -7.73 4.08 -13.99
N GLY A 462 -6.46 3.95 -13.58
CA GLY A 462 -5.53 5.06 -13.46
C GLY A 462 -5.15 5.36 -12.01
N LYS A 463 -4.91 6.63 -11.69
CA LYS A 463 -4.59 7.02 -10.32
C LYS A 463 -5.86 7.04 -9.49
N CYS A 464 -5.93 6.19 -8.47
CA CYS A 464 -7.04 6.19 -7.51
C CYS A 464 -6.59 5.95 -6.07
N THR A 465 -7.43 6.34 -5.13
CA THR A 465 -7.30 5.99 -3.71
C THR A 465 -8.54 5.19 -3.31
N ILE A 466 -8.32 4.08 -2.62
CA ILE A 466 -9.38 3.14 -2.24
C ILE A 466 -9.29 2.76 -0.75
N GLY A 467 -10.40 2.32 -0.17
CA GLY A 467 -10.49 1.59 1.09
C GLY A 467 -10.56 0.08 0.85
N HIS A 468 -11.48 -0.62 1.52
CA HIS A 468 -11.85 -2.04 1.38
C HIS A 468 -10.78 -3.07 1.74
N VAL A 469 -9.54 -2.85 1.33
CA VAL A 469 -8.45 -3.81 1.52
C VAL A 469 -7.91 -3.83 2.95
N HIS A 470 -8.23 -2.82 3.75
CA HIS A 470 -7.82 -2.61 5.15
C HIS A 470 -6.29 -2.61 5.38
N ALA A 471 -5.54 -2.80 4.33
CA ALA A 471 -4.08 -2.90 4.31
C ALA A 471 -3.49 -1.73 3.52
N ALA A 472 -2.69 -0.91 4.18
CA ALA A 472 -2.01 0.21 3.54
C ALA A 472 -1.12 -0.29 2.40
N SER A 473 -1.26 0.27 1.21
CA SER A 473 -0.54 -0.20 0.03
C SER A 473 -0.41 0.86 -1.05
N ILE A 474 0.66 0.76 -1.82
CA ILE A 474 0.90 1.59 -3.02
C ILE A 474 1.29 0.67 -4.16
N ARG A 475 0.51 0.67 -5.23
CA ARG A 475 0.76 -0.17 -6.40
C ARG A 475 0.28 0.48 -7.69
N ASP A 476 1.20 0.77 -8.61
CA ASP A 476 0.89 1.25 -9.97
C ASP A 476 -0.06 2.48 -10.01
N GLY A 477 0.07 3.40 -9.04
CA GLY A 477 -0.79 4.58 -8.95
C GLY A 477 -2.06 4.40 -8.12
N VAL A 478 -2.37 3.18 -7.66
CA VAL A 478 -3.43 2.90 -6.69
C VAL A 478 -2.86 2.96 -5.28
N PHE A 479 -3.49 3.76 -4.42
CA PHE A 479 -3.21 3.84 -2.99
C PHE A 479 -4.35 3.20 -2.23
N GLY A 480 -4.05 2.22 -1.38
CA GLY A 480 -4.99 1.64 -0.44
C GLY A 480 -4.83 2.27 0.94
N ALA A 481 -5.91 2.76 1.51
CA ALA A 481 -5.95 3.15 2.91
C ALA A 481 -6.04 1.90 3.81
N GLY A 482 -5.66 2.05 5.07
CA GLY A 482 -5.89 1.02 6.10
C GLY A 482 -7.29 1.12 6.70
N VAL A 483 -7.36 1.08 8.03
CA VAL A 483 -8.62 1.21 8.77
C VAL A 483 -8.55 2.32 9.83
N THR A 484 -9.73 2.80 10.23
CA THR A 484 -9.95 3.56 11.47
C THR A 484 -10.72 2.71 12.48
N SER A 485 -11.17 1.52 12.06
CA SER A 485 -11.80 0.52 12.91
C SER A 485 -10.79 -0.13 13.86
N LYS A 486 -11.30 -0.94 14.81
CA LYS A 486 -10.46 -1.89 15.55
C LYS A 486 -9.72 -2.79 14.57
N LEU A 487 -8.48 -3.18 14.92
CA LEU A 487 -7.67 -4.07 14.08
C LEU A 487 -8.15 -5.53 14.10
N ASP A 488 -9.04 -5.86 15.03
CA ASP A 488 -9.76 -7.13 15.09
C ASP A 488 -11.27 -6.88 15.05
N LEU A 489 -11.92 -7.39 14.01
CA LEU A 489 -13.37 -7.31 13.79
C LEU A 489 -14.03 -8.70 13.75
N ASP A 490 -13.46 -9.69 14.43
CA ASP A 490 -13.94 -11.10 14.56
C ASP A 490 -13.92 -11.92 13.25
N TYR A 491 -13.88 -11.29 12.08
CA TYR A 491 -13.84 -11.99 10.80
C TYR A 491 -12.43 -12.07 10.17
N ASN A 492 -11.48 -11.24 10.61
CA ASN A 492 -10.09 -11.27 10.14
C ASN A 492 -9.19 -12.17 11.01
N ARG A 493 -9.59 -13.43 11.13
CA ARG A 493 -8.87 -14.43 11.94
C ARG A 493 -7.54 -14.83 11.31
N GLY A 494 -6.51 -15.05 12.14
CA GLY A 494 -5.17 -15.46 11.72
C GLY A 494 -4.24 -14.27 11.48
N PRO A 495 -3.17 -14.43 10.67
CA PRO A 495 -2.24 -13.35 10.41
C PRO A 495 -2.94 -12.14 9.79
N SER A 496 -2.69 -10.94 10.34
CA SER A 496 -3.31 -9.70 9.87
C SER A 496 -2.25 -8.73 9.31
N ASN A 497 -2.65 -8.00 8.28
CA ASN A 497 -1.87 -6.89 7.71
C ASN A 497 -2.63 -5.54 7.82
N TRP A 498 -3.62 -5.49 8.68
CA TRP A 498 -4.38 -4.28 8.93
C TRP A 498 -3.54 -3.26 9.69
N SER A 499 -3.76 -2.00 9.39
CA SER A 499 -3.09 -0.88 10.06
C SER A 499 -3.96 0.35 10.10
N HIS A 500 -3.81 1.15 11.14
CA HIS A 500 -4.39 2.49 11.17
C HIS A 500 -3.59 3.38 10.25
N SER A 501 -4.11 3.61 9.03
CA SER A 501 -3.42 4.36 7.98
C SER A 501 -4.41 5.09 7.09
N HIS A 502 -4.04 6.30 6.69
CA HIS A 502 -4.84 7.21 5.88
C HIS A 502 -4.04 7.66 4.67
N VAL A 503 -4.71 8.08 3.60
CA VAL A 503 -4.04 8.63 2.42
C VAL A 503 -4.24 10.14 2.37
N VAL A 504 -3.14 10.87 2.41
CA VAL A 504 -3.12 12.32 2.24
C VAL A 504 -2.78 12.66 0.79
N GLN A 505 -3.60 13.48 0.16
CA GLN A 505 -3.41 13.97 -1.20
C GLN A 505 -3.15 15.47 -1.20
N TYR A 506 -2.07 15.86 -1.85
CA TYR A 506 -1.63 17.25 -1.97
C TYR A 506 -2.22 17.95 -3.19
N LYS A 507 -2.11 19.29 -3.22
CA LYS A 507 -2.61 20.13 -4.32
C LYS A 507 -1.99 19.84 -5.70
N ASN A 508 -0.82 19.22 -5.74
CA ASN A 508 -0.15 18.77 -6.97
C ASN A 508 -0.54 17.35 -7.40
N GLY A 509 -1.55 16.74 -6.76
CA GLY A 509 -2.02 15.39 -7.05
C GLY A 509 -1.09 14.27 -6.56
N LYS A 510 0.04 14.59 -5.90
CA LYS A 510 0.88 13.60 -5.24
C LYS A 510 0.25 13.17 -3.91
N ARG A 511 0.62 11.99 -3.43
CA ARG A 511 0.00 11.37 -2.24
C ARG A 511 1.06 10.74 -1.35
N CYS A 512 0.76 10.67 -0.06
CA CYS A 512 1.49 9.84 0.89
C CYS A 512 0.52 9.05 1.77
N ILE A 513 1.03 8.01 2.42
CA ILE A 513 0.32 7.29 3.47
C ILE A 513 0.81 7.82 4.81
N VAL A 514 -0.12 8.24 5.64
CA VAL A 514 0.10 8.65 7.03
C VAL A 514 -0.44 7.55 7.93
N SER A 515 0.37 7.06 8.85
CA SER A 515 -0.02 6.06 9.82
C SER A 515 -0.28 6.68 11.18
N THR A 516 -1.11 6.02 11.99
CA THR A 516 -1.35 6.37 13.39
C THR A 516 -0.94 5.21 14.29
N VAL A 517 -0.30 5.52 15.42
CA VAL A 517 0.10 4.55 16.45
C VAL A 517 -0.21 5.17 17.82
N GLY A 518 -1.21 4.65 18.51
CA GLY A 518 -1.73 5.30 19.70
C GLY A 518 -2.25 6.70 19.37
N TYR A 519 -1.81 7.70 20.11
CA TYR A 519 -2.18 9.11 19.88
C TYR A 519 -1.18 9.86 18.97
N ASP A 520 -0.19 9.17 18.43
CA ASP A 520 0.78 9.74 17.50
C ASP A 520 0.37 9.46 16.05
N TRP A 521 0.62 10.43 15.18
CA TRP A 521 0.45 10.32 13.74
C TRP A 521 1.59 11.00 12.98
N ARG A 522 2.02 10.40 11.90
CA ARG A 522 3.05 10.98 11.02
C ARG A 522 2.83 10.49 9.59
#